data_732b5d5a4cad68788096cc125379a8e6
#
_entry.id   732b5d5a4cad68788096cc125379a8e6
#
_cell.length_a   1.000
_cell.length_b   1.000
_cell.length_c   1.000
_cell.angle_alpha   90.00
_cell.angle_beta   90.00
_cell.angle_gamma   90.00
#
_symmetry.space_group_name_H-M   'P 1'
#
loop_
_entity.id
_entity.type
_entity.pdbx_description
1 polymer ?
#
loop_
_entity_poly.entity_id
_entity_poly.type
_entity_poly.pdbx_seq_one_letter_code
_entity_poly.pdbx_strand_id
1 'polypeptide(L)'
;MARKVWVCDRCGLWHYDKPDGCKACGVLATFQFFHSEGEAKRWARLLMLVRAGEVRNVRRQVTFPLMTIGPKGPIEWAKLVADFTYDEKDGDDWVPIVEDYKAVAGMSPDAALKIRCLEAQGVRVRVMTAKGEV
;
A
#
# COMPACT_ATOMS: atom_id res chain seq x y z
N MET A 1 -18.34 -5.53 6.27
CA MET A 1 -18.24 -5.64 4.81
C MET A 1 -17.44 -4.47 4.27
N ALA A 2 -16.47 -4.72 3.41
CA ALA A 2 -15.68 -3.66 2.80
C ALA A 2 -16.53 -2.82 1.85
N ARG A 3 -16.38 -1.52 1.90
CA ARG A 3 -17.11 -0.57 1.05
C ARG A 3 -16.17 -0.06 -0.04
N LYS A 4 -16.63 -0.11 -1.29
CA LYS A 4 -15.88 0.38 -2.45
C LYS A 4 -15.83 1.91 -2.42
N VAL A 5 -14.66 2.46 -2.67
CA VAL A 5 -14.41 3.90 -2.57
C VAL A 5 -13.59 4.37 -3.76
N TRP A 6 -13.94 5.53 -4.29
CA TRP A 6 -13.18 6.25 -5.30
C TRP A 6 -12.55 7.48 -4.65
N VAL A 7 -11.26 7.63 -4.76
CA VAL A 7 -10.53 8.74 -4.14
C VAL A 7 -9.92 9.62 -5.22
N CYS A 8 -10.18 10.93 -5.16
CA CYS A 8 -9.57 11.89 -6.08
C CYS A 8 -8.05 11.93 -5.85
N ASP A 9 -7.27 11.75 -6.92
CA ASP A 9 -5.81 11.77 -6.85
C ASP A 9 -5.26 13.14 -6.49
N ARG A 10 -6.02 14.20 -6.73
CA ARG A 10 -5.56 15.56 -6.50
C ARG A 10 -5.82 16.05 -5.08
N CYS A 11 -7.03 15.84 -4.55
CA CYS A 11 -7.41 16.39 -3.24
C CYS A 11 -7.75 15.34 -2.18
N GLY A 12 -7.86 14.06 -2.57
CA GLY A 12 -8.19 12.98 -1.64
C GLY A 12 -9.66 12.90 -1.26
N LEU A 13 -10.54 13.66 -1.93
CA LEU A 13 -11.97 13.60 -1.66
C LEU A 13 -12.54 12.24 -2.04
N TRP A 14 -13.41 11.68 -1.18
CA TRP A 14 -13.99 10.36 -1.36
C TRP A 14 -15.33 10.40 -2.07
N HIS A 15 -15.56 9.36 -2.89
CA HIS A 15 -16.84 9.14 -3.58
C HIS A 15 -17.16 7.64 -3.49
N TYR A 16 -18.40 7.31 -3.14
CA TYR A 16 -18.83 5.92 -3.05
C TYR A 16 -19.32 5.35 -4.38
N ASP A 17 -19.68 6.21 -5.32
CA ASP A 17 -19.99 5.84 -6.69
C ASP A 17 -18.93 6.42 -7.60
N LYS A 18 -18.70 5.78 -8.78
CA LYS A 18 -17.74 6.28 -9.74
C LYS A 18 -18.13 7.69 -10.18
N PRO A 19 -17.35 8.73 -9.88
CA PRO A 19 -17.70 10.09 -10.19
C PRO A 19 -17.32 10.48 -11.63
N ASP A 20 -18.09 11.40 -12.21
CA ASP A 20 -17.75 12.01 -13.51
C ASP A 20 -16.69 13.10 -13.35
N GLY A 21 -16.53 13.60 -12.14
CA GLY A 21 -15.53 14.61 -11.80
C GLY A 21 -15.50 14.81 -10.29
N CYS A 22 -14.47 15.47 -9.80
CA CYS A 22 -14.34 15.75 -8.37
C CYS A 22 -15.10 17.04 -8.03
N LYS A 23 -15.87 17.00 -6.95
CA LYS A 23 -16.61 18.18 -6.45
C LYS A 23 -15.67 19.35 -6.12
N ALA A 24 -14.44 19.06 -5.70
CA ALA A 24 -13.45 20.08 -5.36
C ALA A 24 -12.51 20.42 -6.52
N CYS A 25 -12.15 19.46 -7.38
CA CYS A 25 -11.12 19.63 -8.42
C CYS A 25 -11.66 19.74 -9.84
N GLY A 26 -12.93 19.39 -10.05
CA GLY A 26 -13.58 19.50 -11.37
C GLY A 26 -13.52 18.22 -12.20
N VAL A 27 -13.93 18.34 -13.48
CA VAL A 27 -14.16 17.22 -14.37
C VAL A 27 -12.89 16.53 -14.88
N LEU A 28 -11.74 17.19 -14.81
CA LEU A 28 -10.46 16.63 -15.26
C LEU A 28 -9.73 15.85 -14.18
N ALA A 29 -10.33 15.71 -12.98
CA ALA A 29 -9.75 14.93 -11.89
C ALA A 29 -9.75 13.45 -12.22
N THR A 30 -8.67 12.75 -11.82
CA THR A 30 -8.56 11.31 -11.91
C THR A 30 -8.78 10.68 -10.53
N PHE A 31 -9.19 9.41 -10.52
CA PHE A 31 -9.57 8.73 -9.29
C PHE A 31 -8.87 7.40 -9.15
N GLN A 32 -8.51 7.04 -7.92
CA GLN A 32 -8.07 5.70 -7.56
C GLN A 32 -9.23 4.95 -6.93
N PHE A 33 -9.40 3.70 -7.33
CA PHE A 33 -10.43 2.83 -6.79
C PHE A 33 -9.87 1.95 -5.67
N PHE A 34 -10.65 1.83 -4.58
CA PHE A 34 -10.29 1.00 -3.43
C PHE A 34 -11.44 0.06 -3.07
N HIS A 35 -11.11 -1.19 -2.76
CA HIS A 35 -12.09 -2.17 -2.31
C HIS A 35 -12.53 -1.95 -0.87
N SER A 36 -11.78 -1.18 -0.08
CA SER A 36 -12.13 -0.89 1.31
C SER A 36 -11.86 0.56 1.68
N GLU A 37 -12.64 1.07 2.63
CA GLU A 37 -12.45 2.41 3.19
C GLU A 37 -11.12 2.53 3.93
N GLY A 38 -10.68 1.44 4.59
CA GLY A 38 -9.42 1.43 5.34
C GLY A 38 -8.22 1.69 4.43
N GLU A 39 -8.14 1.01 3.30
CA GLU A 39 -7.09 1.23 2.32
C GLU A 39 -7.17 2.65 1.73
N ALA A 40 -8.38 3.13 1.45
CA ALA A 40 -8.58 4.49 0.94
C ALA A 40 -8.12 5.56 1.93
N LYS A 41 -8.39 5.37 3.22
CA LYS A 41 -7.90 6.25 4.29
C LYS A 41 -6.37 6.26 4.34
N ARG A 42 -5.77 5.08 4.25
CA ARG A 42 -4.31 4.97 4.27
C ARG A 42 -3.69 5.67 3.07
N TRP A 43 -4.26 5.48 1.89
CA TRP A 43 -3.83 6.17 0.67
C TRP A 43 -3.87 7.69 0.84
N ALA A 44 -5.00 8.21 1.33
CA ALA A 44 -5.16 9.65 1.57
C ALA A 44 -4.12 10.18 2.56
N ARG A 45 -3.82 9.41 3.61
CA ARG A 45 -2.78 9.77 4.59
C ARG A 45 -1.40 9.81 3.94
N LEU A 46 -1.07 8.82 3.11
CA LEU A 46 0.20 8.80 2.39
C LEU A 46 0.35 10.00 1.47
N LEU A 47 -0.72 10.39 0.76
CA LEU A 47 -0.69 11.58 -0.08
C LEU A 47 -0.45 12.86 0.72
N MET A 48 -1.01 12.97 1.93
CA MET A 48 -0.73 14.09 2.83
C MET A 48 0.74 14.12 3.24
N LEU A 49 1.33 12.96 3.52
CA LEU A 49 2.74 12.83 3.88
C LEU A 49 3.65 13.18 2.69
N VAL A 50 3.23 12.88 1.46
CA VAL A 50 3.95 13.31 0.25
C VAL A 50 3.99 14.83 0.17
N ARG A 51 2.85 15.49 0.40
CA ARG A 51 2.77 16.97 0.40
C ARG A 51 3.62 17.60 1.49
N ALA A 52 3.73 16.91 2.63
CA ALA A 52 4.56 17.37 3.75
C ALA A 52 6.06 17.09 3.53
N GLY A 53 6.43 16.38 2.48
CA GLY A 53 7.83 16.04 2.20
C GLY A 53 8.38 14.90 3.04
N GLU A 54 7.51 14.15 3.73
CA GLU A 54 7.90 13.04 4.60
C GLU A 54 7.94 11.70 3.88
N VAL A 55 7.25 11.59 2.75
CA VAL A 55 7.13 10.37 1.93
C VAL A 55 7.24 10.75 0.47
N ARG A 56 7.80 9.86 -0.35
CA ARG A 56 7.87 10.03 -1.82
C ARG A 56 7.72 8.68 -2.52
N ASN A 57 7.49 8.73 -3.84
CA ASN A 57 7.42 7.55 -4.70
C ASN A 57 6.36 6.53 -4.25
N VAL A 58 5.18 7.01 -3.88
CA VAL A 58 4.09 6.15 -3.44
C VAL A 58 3.52 5.40 -4.64
N ARG A 59 3.43 4.06 -4.51
CA ARG A 59 2.83 3.17 -5.51
C ARG A 59 1.85 2.24 -4.82
N ARG A 60 0.89 1.73 -5.60
CA ARG A 60 -0.12 0.78 -5.13
C ARG A 60 0.06 -0.57 -5.81
N GLN A 61 -0.35 -1.63 -5.09
CA GLN A 61 -0.47 -2.99 -5.63
C GLN A 61 0.81 -3.45 -6.35
N VAL A 62 1.92 -3.36 -5.65
CA VAL A 62 3.23 -3.74 -6.18
C VAL A 62 3.49 -5.22 -5.90
N THR A 63 3.79 -5.98 -6.94
CA THR A 63 4.04 -7.42 -6.83
C THR A 63 5.52 -7.70 -6.58
N PHE A 64 5.80 -8.51 -5.56
CA PHE A 64 7.15 -8.98 -5.23
C PHE A 64 7.21 -10.49 -5.42
N PRO A 65 8.20 -11.00 -6.18
CA PRO A 65 8.43 -12.44 -6.27
C PRO A 65 9.05 -12.95 -4.96
N LEU A 66 8.57 -14.09 -4.50
CA LEU A 66 9.14 -14.77 -3.33
C LEU A 66 10.01 -15.93 -3.80
N MET A 67 11.30 -15.84 -3.52
CA MET A 67 12.31 -16.74 -4.01
C MET A 67 12.76 -17.73 -2.95
N THR A 68 13.12 -18.93 -3.38
CA THR A 68 13.79 -19.92 -2.53
C THR A 68 14.87 -20.62 -3.36
N ILE A 69 15.72 -21.38 -2.70
CA ILE A 69 16.78 -22.13 -3.37
C ILE A 69 16.27 -23.55 -3.63
N GLY A 70 16.15 -23.89 -4.91
CA GLY A 70 15.83 -25.23 -5.35
C GLY A 70 17.07 -26.04 -5.72
N PRO A 71 16.90 -27.33 -6.12
CA PRO A 71 18.03 -28.19 -6.49
C PRO A 71 18.86 -27.67 -7.64
N LYS A 72 18.28 -26.86 -8.53
CA LYS A 72 18.95 -26.32 -9.72
C LYS A 72 19.19 -24.82 -9.64
N GLY A 73 19.04 -24.21 -8.47
CA GLY A 73 19.22 -22.79 -8.24
C GLY A 73 17.97 -22.09 -7.73
N PRO A 74 17.93 -20.76 -7.74
CA PRO A 74 16.79 -19.99 -7.25
C PRO A 74 15.51 -20.28 -8.04
N ILE A 75 14.39 -20.44 -7.32
CA ILE A 75 13.07 -20.57 -7.92
C ILE A 75 12.08 -19.62 -7.27
N GLU A 76 11.16 -19.07 -8.08
CA GLU A 76 10.03 -18.32 -7.57
C GLU A 76 8.94 -19.30 -7.16
N TRP A 77 8.55 -19.31 -5.87
CA TRP A 77 7.54 -20.23 -5.37
C TRP A 77 6.20 -19.57 -5.09
N ALA A 78 6.18 -18.23 -4.94
CA ALA A 78 4.97 -17.46 -4.67
C ALA A 78 5.19 -15.99 -4.99
N LYS A 79 4.12 -15.19 -4.86
CA LYS A 79 4.17 -13.75 -5.00
C LYS A 79 3.49 -13.09 -3.81
N LEU A 80 3.99 -11.92 -3.42
CA LEU A 80 3.33 -11.05 -2.47
C LEU A 80 2.95 -9.77 -3.19
N VAL A 81 1.67 -9.40 -3.13
CA VAL A 81 1.19 -8.12 -3.65
C VAL A 81 1.06 -7.16 -2.47
N ALA A 82 1.95 -6.19 -2.40
CA ALA A 82 1.93 -5.17 -1.36
C ALA A 82 0.87 -4.11 -1.69
N ASP A 83 0.13 -3.67 -0.70
CA ASP A 83 -0.88 -2.63 -0.90
C ASP A 83 -0.24 -1.30 -1.29
N PHE A 84 0.88 -0.94 -0.65
CA PHE A 84 1.61 0.30 -0.93
C PHE A 84 3.12 0.08 -0.84
N THR A 85 3.86 0.81 -1.69
CA THR A 85 5.31 0.97 -1.52
C THR A 85 5.64 2.45 -1.57
N TYR A 86 6.64 2.89 -0.82
CA TYR A 86 7.06 4.28 -0.80
C TYR A 86 8.43 4.40 -0.15
N ASP A 87 9.01 5.59 -0.28
CA ASP A 87 10.22 5.96 0.47
C ASP A 87 9.79 6.87 1.63
N GLU A 88 10.25 6.57 2.82
CA GLU A 88 10.01 7.36 4.02
C GLU A 88 11.27 8.11 4.41
N LYS A 89 11.12 9.38 4.74
CA LYS A 89 12.23 10.22 5.15
C LYS A 89 12.72 9.81 6.54
N ASP A 90 14.04 9.66 6.66
CA ASP A 90 14.73 9.37 7.93
C ASP A 90 15.96 10.29 8.02
N GLY A 91 15.79 11.45 8.67
CA GLY A 91 16.79 12.50 8.65
C GLY A 91 16.98 13.03 7.23
N ASP A 92 18.19 12.94 6.69
CA ASP A 92 18.52 13.33 5.32
C ASP A 92 18.42 12.15 4.34
N ASP A 93 18.12 10.96 4.84
CA ASP A 93 18.02 9.73 4.04
C ASP A 93 16.58 9.37 3.71
N TRP A 94 16.43 8.50 2.70
CA TRP A 94 15.15 7.92 2.30
C TRP A 94 15.21 6.41 2.46
N VAL A 95 14.26 5.85 3.20
CA VAL A 95 14.20 4.42 3.47
C VAL A 95 13.03 3.82 2.69
N PRO A 96 13.28 2.81 1.83
CA PRO A 96 12.19 2.14 1.13
C PRO A 96 11.34 1.30 2.09
N ILE A 97 10.04 1.47 2.00
CA ILE A 97 9.05 0.76 2.81
C ILE A 97 8.10 0.01 1.90
N VAL A 98 7.82 -1.24 2.25
CA VAL A 98 6.75 -2.04 1.68
C VAL A 98 5.67 -2.15 2.75
N GLU A 99 4.47 -1.75 2.43
CA GLU A 99 3.37 -1.71 3.40
C GLU A 99 2.24 -2.62 2.99
N ASP A 100 1.74 -3.41 3.95
CA ASP A 100 0.57 -4.24 3.78
C ASP A 100 -0.49 -3.78 4.79
N TYR A 101 -1.67 -3.43 4.31
CA TYR A 101 -2.75 -2.95 5.15
C TYR A 101 -3.70 -4.08 5.51
N LYS A 102 -4.03 -4.21 6.80
CA LYS A 102 -5.00 -5.18 7.30
C LYS A 102 -6.18 -4.46 7.94
N ALA A 103 -7.38 -4.73 7.44
CA ALA A 103 -8.61 -4.11 7.96
C ALA A 103 -8.99 -4.64 9.34
N VAL A 104 -8.63 -5.89 9.64
CA VAL A 104 -8.98 -6.58 10.88
C VAL A 104 -7.69 -7.06 11.55
N ALA A 105 -7.65 -7.02 12.87
CA ALA A 105 -6.54 -7.56 13.63
C ALA A 105 -6.39 -9.06 13.35
N GLY A 106 -5.21 -9.46 12.98
CA GLY A 106 -4.89 -10.84 12.65
C GLY A 106 -4.51 -11.03 11.19
N MET A 107 -3.52 -11.84 11.01
CA MET A 107 -2.96 -12.16 9.72
C MET A 107 -3.03 -13.67 9.54
N SER A 108 -3.42 -14.14 8.34
CA SER A 108 -3.39 -15.57 8.06
C SER A 108 -1.97 -16.11 8.15
N PRO A 109 -1.77 -17.39 8.51
CA PRO A 109 -0.45 -18.00 8.51
C PRO A 109 0.26 -17.91 7.16
N ASP A 110 -0.49 -18.00 6.06
CA ASP A 110 0.05 -17.86 4.70
C ASP A 110 0.59 -16.45 4.46
N ALA A 111 -0.17 -15.42 4.81
CA ALA A 111 0.27 -14.04 4.68
C ALA A 111 1.49 -13.74 5.54
N ALA A 112 1.50 -14.23 6.79
CA ALA A 112 2.65 -14.07 7.69
C ALA A 112 3.91 -14.72 7.11
N LEU A 113 3.78 -15.91 6.57
CA LEU A 113 4.92 -16.61 5.94
C LEU A 113 5.47 -15.84 4.75
N LYS A 114 4.60 -15.35 3.88
CA LYS A 114 5.03 -14.57 2.70
C LYS A 114 5.76 -13.30 3.09
N ILE A 115 5.28 -12.59 4.11
CA ILE A 115 5.95 -11.38 4.62
C ILE A 115 7.33 -11.73 5.16
N ARG A 116 7.46 -12.80 5.94
CA ARG A 116 8.75 -13.23 6.47
C ARG A 116 9.72 -13.64 5.36
N CYS A 117 9.23 -14.28 4.30
CA CYS A 117 10.07 -14.61 3.15
C CYS A 117 10.58 -13.35 2.45
N LEU A 118 9.73 -12.35 2.28
CA LEU A 118 10.15 -11.10 1.66
C LEU A 118 11.18 -10.35 2.54
N GLU A 119 10.96 -10.35 3.86
CA GLU A 119 11.93 -9.77 4.81
C GLU A 119 13.27 -10.50 4.77
N ALA A 120 13.25 -11.83 4.61
CA ALA A 120 14.47 -12.63 4.44
C ALA A 120 15.22 -12.27 3.15
N GLN A 121 14.52 -11.75 2.14
CA GLN A 121 15.12 -11.24 0.92
C GLN A 121 15.70 -9.82 1.07
N GLY A 122 15.62 -9.24 2.26
CA GLY A 122 16.17 -7.92 2.56
C GLY A 122 15.18 -6.76 2.41
N VAL A 123 13.90 -7.05 2.27
CA VAL A 123 12.86 -6.02 2.11
C VAL A 123 12.14 -5.81 3.44
N ARG A 124 12.13 -4.56 3.92
CA ARG A 124 11.39 -4.21 5.14
C ARG A 124 9.90 -4.14 4.84
N VAL A 125 9.10 -4.88 5.61
CA VAL A 125 7.64 -4.87 5.47
C VAL A 125 7.01 -4.26 6.72
N ARG A 126 6.13 -3.29 6.49
CA ARG A 126 5.33 -2.64 7.54
C ARG A 126 3.90 -3.13 7.42
N VAL A 127 3.34 -3.64 8.50
CA VAL A 127 1.92 -4.01 8.54
C VAL A 127 1.15 -2.90 9.24
N MET A 128 0.20 -2.31 8.53
CA MET A 128 -0.64 -1.22 9.05
C MET A 128 -2.06 -1.69 9.26
N THR A 129 -2.68 -1.18 10.31
CA THR A 129 -4.10 -1.38 10.58
C THR A 129 -4.76 -0.01 10.79
N ALA A 130 -6.08 0.01 10.96
CA ALA A 130 -6.80 1.24 11.31
C ALA A 130 -6.29 1.87 12.63
N LYS A 131 -5.62 1.09 13.46
CA LYS A 131 -5.06 1.55 14.75
C LYS A 131 -3.57 1.92 14.67
N GLY A 132 -2.96 1.82 13.48
CA GLY A 132 -1.57 2.12 13.26
C GLY A 132 -0.73 0.89 12.93
N GLU A 133 0.60 1.04 13.05
CA GLU A 133 1.53 -0.05 12.75
C GLU A 133 1.42 -1.17 13.80
N VAL A 134 1.45 -2.38 13.31
CA VAL A 134 1.46 -3.57 14.17
C VAL A 134 2.87 -3.85 14.68
#